data_fe915862f41447f11effabdbee307f56
#
_entry.id   fe915862f41447f11effabdbee307f56
#
_cell.length_a   1.000
_cell.length_b   1.000
_cell.length_c   1.000
_cell.angle_alpha   90.00
_cell.angle_beta   90.00
_cell.angle_gamma   90.00
#
_symmetry.space_group_name_H-M   'P 1'
#
loop_
_entity.id
_entity.type
_entity.pdbx_description
1 polymer ?
#
loop_
_entity_poly.entity_id
_entity_poly.type
_entity_poly.pdbx_seq_one_letter_code
_entity_poly.pdbx_strand_id
1 'polypeptide(L)'
;GFAPSTLLFVLILLPMIKESLTALWSGKYFTRLLEARKDTYYRFLNCEYFTWRKLVTLIVSRMLARLDTAEFAQKVLIADDTLLHKTGKEMELVSYHFDHTTKRSHLGYQMLQVGYHNGMDFYPVEVSFHTSKRRPNGNSKKMDRRSNGWKRRREAFEKKTNMLIHMLKRCWQTDIDARFVLFDSWFAYNTIIAQILDIGYGVICRLKRSRERYLYKGRQLTLSQLWHEVARHELRCIDSWQVRATKITVSLPRSQDVAIVFVRWSKKQWRAFLCTEPEIEIPEIPDYYSRRWAIEVYSRDCKQLLGLEKCQGQTLDALVAWTSIVMIRYLILVHILAKRQIRGPLGPLFKDLAYEHLQIAFIKSFCDRLKNIAMLSSQLFSSDTDIDHFFYLLDILENTPINSI
;
A
#
# COMPACT_ATOMS: atom_id res chain seq x y z
N GLY A 1 -13.45 -23.03 17.98
CA GLY A 1 -12.47 -22.00 17.65
C GLY A 1 -13.17 -20.75 17.12
N PHE A 2 -12.52 -19.60 17.21
CA PHE A 2 -13.08 -18.34 16.70
C PHE A 2 -13.04 -18.30 15.18
N ALA A 3 -14.09 -17.74 14.58
CA ALA A 3 -14.13 -17.56 13.12
C ALA A 3 -13.02 -16.58 12.66
N PRO A 4 -12.27 -16.91 11.59
CA PRO A 4 -11.24 -15.99 11.05
C PRO A 4 -11.77 -14.62 10.68
N SER A 5 -13.04 -14.52 10.25
CA SER A 5 -13.73 -13.26 9.95
C SER A 5 -13.87 -12.35 11.17
N THR A 6 -14.21 -12.89 12.34
CA THR A 6 -14.30 -12.13 13.60
C THR A 6 -12.94 -11.59 14.01
N LEU A 7 -11.88 -12.40 13.93
CA LEU A 7 -10.52 -11.96 14.24
C LEU A 7 -10.06 -10.86 13.27
N LEU A 8 -10.33 -11.04 11.97
CA LEU A 8 -10.00 -10.06 10.95
C LEU A 8 -10.74 -8.73 11.16
N PHE A 9 -12.03 -8.79 11.50
CA PHE A 9 -12.83 -7.59 11.76
C PHE A 9 -12.23 -6.73 12.90
N VAL A 10 -11.91 -7.35 14.04
CA VAL A 10 -11.26 -6.64 15.16
C VAL A 10 -9.91 -6.03 14.73
N LEU A 11 -9.11 -6.79 13.97
CA LEU A 11 -7.83 -6.30 13.48
C LEU A 11 -8.00 -5.12 12.50
N ILE A 12 -9.02 -5.12 11.67
CA ILE A 12 -9.33 -3.99 10.76
C ILE A 12 -9.65 -2.72 11.57
N LEU A 13 -10.46 -2.81 12.60
CA LEU A 13 -10.87 -1.66 13.41
C LEU A 13 -9.79 -1.17 14.40
N LEU A 14 -8.77 -1.98 14.65
CA LEU A 14 -7.79 -1.72 15.70
C LEU A 14 -7.20 -0.29 15.69
N PRO A 15 -6.78 0.33 14.57
CA PRO A 15 -6.21 1.68 14.59
C PRO A 15 -7.22 2.77 14.96
N MET A 16 -8.51 2.51 14.79
CA MET A 16 -9.58 3.45 15.16
C MET A 16 -9.87 3.40 16.67
N ILE A 17 -9.55 2.27 17.32
CA ILE A 17 -9.84 2.02 18.74
C ILE A 17 -8.61 2.23 19.60
N LYS A 18 -7.48 1.61 19.23
CA LYS A 18 -6.21 1.62 19.95
C LYS A 18 -5.03 1.44 19.01
N GLU A 19 -3.84 1.82 19.46
CA GLU A 19 -2.62 1.76 18.64
C GLU A 19 -2.11 0.35 18.38
N SER A 20 -2.41 -0.62 19.24
CA SER A 20 -1.93 -2.00 19.12
C SER A 20 -2.80 -3.00 19.86
N LEU A 21 -2.65 -4.30 19.54
CA LEU A 21 -3.30 -5.39 20.28
C LEU A 21 -2.94 -5.38 21.77
N THR A 22 -1.68 -5.08 22.10
CA THR A 22 -1.25 -5.00 23.50
C THR A 22 -1.92 -3.83 24.22
N ALA A 23 -1.99 -2.66 23.58
CA ALA A 23 -2.68 -1.50 24.13
C ALA A 23 -4.20 -1.75 24.28
N LEU A 24 -4.80 -2.45 23.31
CA LEU A 24 -6.20 -2.86 23.41
C LEU A 24 -6.42 -3.80 24.61
N TRP A 25 -5.52 -4.76 24.83
CA TRP A 25 -5.65 -5.75 25.90
C TRP A 25 -5.37 -5.21 27.29
N SER A 26 -4.47 -4.23 27.43
CA SER A 26 -4.20 -3.55 28.71
C SER A 26 -5.30 -2.57 29.11
N GLY A 27 -6.20 -2.22 28.18
CA GLY A 27 -7.33 -1.33 28.45
C GLY A 27 -8.48 -2.05 29.17
N LYS A 28 -8.85 -1.60 30.37
CA LYS A 28 -9.90 -2.22 31.20
C LYS A 28 -11.30 -2.26 30.57
N TYR A 29 -11.56 -1.42 29.57
CA TYR A 29 -12.91 -1.19 29.04
C TYR A 29 -13.24 -1.97 27.77
N PHE A 30 -12.25 -2.19 26.89
CA PHE A 30 -12.48 -2.86 25.60
C PHE A 30 -12.24 -4.38 25.61
N THR A 31 -11.57 -4.91 26.62
CA THR A 31 -11.31 -6.36 26.75
C THR A 31 -12.57 -7.19 26.86
N ARG A 32 -13.67 -6.64 27.38
CA ARG A 32 -14.98 -7.32 27.46
C ARG A 32 -15.67 -7.46 26.10
N LEU A 33 -15.30 -6.65 25.11
CA LEU A 33 -15.85 -6.73 23.75
C LEU A 33 -15.13 -7.77 22.88
N LEU A 34 -14.03 -8.33 23.39
CA LEU A 34 -13.20 -9.29 22.65
C LEU A 34 -13.42 -10.69 23.19
N GLU A 35 -14.13 -11.52 22.45
CA GLU A 35 -14.34 -12.92 22.81
C GLU A 35 -13.03 -13.73 22.79
N ALA A 36 -12.11 -13.42 21.85
CA ALA A 36 -10.85 -14.11 21.69
C ALA A 36 -9.72 -13.50 22.53
N ARG A 37 -8.87 -14.35 23.13
CA ARG A 37 -7.68 -13.89 23.86
C ARG A 37 -6.62 -13.34 22.90
N LYS A 38 -5.74 -12.47 23.42
CA LYS A 38 -4.62 -11.83 22.70
C LYS A 38 -3.80 -12.86 21.90
N ASP A 39 -3.48 -14.00 22.48
CA ASP A 39 -2.69 -15.03 21.82
C ASP A 39 -3.37 -15.65 20.58
N THR A 40 -4.71 -15.63 20.55
CA THR A 40 -5.48 -16.11 19.40
C THR A 40 -5.25 -15.20 18.19
N TYR A 41 -5.21 -13.88 18.38
CA TYR A 41 -4.89 -12.94 17.33
C TYR A 41 -3.47 -13.09 16.81
N TYR A 42 -2.48 -13.28 17.71
CA TYR A 42 -1.10 -13.52 17.28
C TYR A 42 -0.95 -14.86 16.54
N ARG A 43 -1.64 -15.94 16.98
CA ARG A 43 -1.65 -17.21 16.25
C ARG A 43 -2.28 -17.06 14.86
N PHE A 44 -3.35 -16.28 14.73
CA PHE A 44 -3.98 -15.98 13.45
C PHE A 44 -3.02 -15.24 12.51
N LEU A 45 -2.34 -14.19 13.01
CA LEU A 45 -1.34 -13.45 12.24
C LEU A 45 -0.14 -14.32 11.83
N ASN A 46 0.27 -15.27 12.67
CA ASN A 46 1.40 -16.16 12.44
C ASN A 46 1.06 -17.40 11.58
N CYS A 47 -0.14 -17.48 11.02
CA CYS A 47 -0.57 -18.61 10.22
C CYS A 47 0.23 -18.69 8.90
N GLU A 48 1.09 -19.70 8.78
CA GLU A 48 1.94 -19.91 7.60
C GLU A 48 1.20 -20.39 6.36
N TYR A 49 0.01 -20.96 6.53
CA TYR A 49 -0.81 -21.52 5.44
C TYR A 49 -1.77 -20.50 4.85
N PHE A 50 -2.07 -19.39 5.55
CA PHE A 50 -3.05 -18.42 5.07
C PHE A 50 -2.53 -17.63 3.87
N THR A 51 -3.39 -17.49 2.85
CA THR A 51 -3.06 -16.83 1.59
C THR A 51 -3.43 -15.34 1.60
N TRP A 52 -2.76 -14.55 2.43
CA TRP A 52 -3.03 -13.11 2.58
C TRP A 52 -3.03 -12.36 1.24
N ARG A 53 -2.07 -12.66 0.38
CA ARG A 53 -1.95 -12.07 -0.96
C ARG A 53 -3.21 -12.32 -1.79
N LYS A 54 -3.67 -13.58 -1.85
CA LYS A 54 -4.90 -13.94 -2.57
C LYS A 54 -6.14 -13.22 -2.01
N LEU A 55 -6.23 -13.03 -0.69
CA LEU A 55 -7.33 -12.29 -0.08
C LEU A 55 -7.33 -10.83 -0.55
N VAL A 56 -6.19 -10.14 -0.49
CA VAL A 56 -6.08 -8.75 -0.94
C VAL A 56 -6.43 -8.63 -2.43
N THR A 57 -5.83 -9.46 -3.27
CA THR A 57 -6.08 -9.43 -4.71
C THR A 57 -7.56 -9.68 -5.05
N LEU A 58 -8.21 -10.61 -4.36
CA LEU A 58 -9.65 -10.88 -4.55
C LEU A 58 -10.51 -9.66 -4.16
N ILE A 59 -10.16 -8.98 -3.06
CA ILE A 59 -10.85 -7.75 -2.65
C ILE A 59 -10.67 -6.67 -3.73
N VAL A 60 -9.46 -6.45 -4.19
CA VAL A 60 -9.16 -5.47 -5.25
C VAL A 60 -9.92 -5.79 -6.53
N SER A 61 -9.83 -7.01 -7.05
CA SER A 61 -10.54 -7.41 -8.28
C SER A 61 -12.04 -7.16 -8.18
N ARG A 62 -12.66 -7.50 -7.03
CA ARG A 62 -14.09 -7.25 -6.80
C ARG A 62 -14.42 -5.76 -6.69
N MET A 63 -13.54 -4.95 -6.11
CA MET A 63 -13.72 -3.51 -6.05
C MET A 63 -13.60 -2.89 -7.44
N LEU A 64 -12.59 -3.25 -8.21
CA LEU A 64 -12.40 -2.76 -9.56
C LEU A 64 -13.59 -3.13 -10.47
N ALA A 65 -14.07 -4.37 -10.42
CA ALA A 65 -15.23 -4.81 -11.18
C ALA A 65 -16.53 -4.00 -10.88
N ARG A 66 -16.62 -3.36 -9.71
CA ARG A 66 -17.81 -2.60 -9.28
C ARG A 66 -17.65 -1.09 -9.39
N LEU A 67 -16.45 -0.58 -9.21
CA LEU A 67 -16.19 0.85 -9.05
C LEU A 67 -15.35 1.44 -10.17
N ASP A 68 -14.58 0.60 -10.89
CA ASP A 68 -13.68 1.08 -11.91
C ASP A 68 -14.40 1.25 -13.25
N THR A 69 -14.73 2.48 -13.57
CA THR A 69 -15.33 2.90 -14.84
C THR A 69 -14.30 3.58 -15.76
N ALA A 70 -13.01 3.57 -15.37
CA ALA A 70 -11.98 4.24 -16.13
C ALA A 70 -11.69 3.54 -17.46
N GLU A 71 -11.40 4.32 -18.49
CA GLU A 71 -10.91 3.78 -19.74
C GLU A 71 -9.54 3.13 -19.59
N PHE A 72 -9.24 2.14 -20.40
CA PHE A 72 -7.95 1.44 -20.38
C PHE A 72 -6.76 2.40 -20.47
N ALA A 73 -6.88 3.45 -21.28
CA ALA A 73 -5.87 4.48 -21.42
C ALA A 73 -5.50 5.18 -20.11
N GLN A 74 -6.37 5.17 -19.08
CA GLN A 74 -6.12 5.80 -17.79
C GLN A 74 -5.51 4.86 -16.76
N LYS A 75 -5.53 3.56 -17.01
CA LYS A 75 -5.14 2.51 -16.05
C LYS A 75 -3.65 2.31 -16.00
N VAL A 76 -3.06 2.37 -14.83
CA VAL A 76 -1.64 2.13 -14.63
C VAL A 76 -1.38 1.29 -13.39
N LEU A 77 -0.35 0.46 -13.43
CA LEU A 77 0.27 -0.11 -12.24
C LEU A 77 1.41 0.80 -11.79
N ILE A 78 1.59 0.93 -10.49
CA ILE A 78 2.65 1.73 -9.90
C ILE A 78 3.46 0.84 -8.97
N ALA A 79 4.79 0.80 -9.16
CA ALA A 79 5.69 0.04 -8.32
C ALA A 79 6.67 0.97 -7.61
N ASP A 80 6.84 0.75 -6.31
CA ASP A 80 7.82 1.47 -5.50
C ASP A 80 8.23 0.64 -4.29
N ASP A 81 9.35 1.00 -3.65
CA ASP A 81 9.76 0.36 -2.42
C ASP A 81 9.87 1.37 -1.25
N THR A 82 9.59 0.90 -0.05
CA THR A 82 9.70 1.72 1.16
C THR A 82 10.34 0.93 2.28
N LEU A 83 11.09 1.62 3.13
CA LEU A 83 11.68 1.03 4.33
C LEU A 83 10.67 1.08 5.47
N LEU A 84 10.39 -0.08 6.06
CA LEU A 84 9.67 -0.20 7.33
C LEU A 84 10.68 -0.30 8.46
N HIS A 85 10.83 0.76 9.23
CA HIS A 85 11.77 0.83 10.35
C HIS A 85 11.37 -0.13 11.48
N LYS A 86 12.36 -0.81 12.06
CA LYS A 86 12.21 -1.67 13.23
C LYS A 86 13.34 -1.44 14.21
N THR A 87 13.04 -1.59 15.49
CA THR A 87 14.02 -1.48 16.58
C THR A 87 14.47 -2.85 17.11
N GLY A 88 13.58 -3.86 16.99
CA GLY A 88 13.84 -5.21 17.48
C GLY A 88 14.79 -6.00 16.58
N LYS A 89 15.91 -6.47 17.12
CA LYS A 89 16.89 -7.29 16.38
C LYS A 89 16.51 -8.77 16.29
N GLU A 90 15.61 -9.22 17.16
CA GLU A 90 15.15 -10.62 17.21
C GLU A 90 14.03 -10.93 16.21
N MET A 91 13.60 -9.94 15.44
CA MET A 91 12.59 -10.16 14.40
C MET A 91 13.15 -11.02 13.26
N GLU A 92 12.36 -11.96 12.80
CA GLU A 92 12.74 -12.87 11.72
C GLU A 92 13.09 -12.11 10.44
N LEU A 93 14.26 -12.39 9.85
CA LEU A 93 14.75 -11.79 8.60
C LEU A 93 14.87 -10.25 8.60
N VAL A 94 14.80 -9.60 9.76
CA VAL A 94 15.08 -8.18 9.85
C VAL A 94 16.52 -7.90 9.41
N SER A 95 16.77 -6.84 8.69
CA SER A 95 18.09 -6.55 8.13
C SER A 95 18.39 -5.04 8.07
N TYR A 96 19.68 -4.71 7.90
CA TYR A 96 20.08 -3.32 7.70
C TYR A 96 19.98 -2.94 6.23
N HIS A 97 19.24 -1.85 5.98
CA HIS A 97 19.05 -1.26 4.66
C HIS A 97 19.59 0.16 4.65
N PHE A 98 20.31 0.52 3.60
CA PHE A 98 20.79 1.88 3.42
C PHE A 98 19.65 2.78 2.93
N ASP A 99 19.38 3.84 3.67
CA ASP A 99 18.43 4.88 3.30
C ASP A 99 19.19 6.05 2.66
N HIS A 100 18.89 6.30 1.40
CA HIS A 100 19.53 7.37 0.61
C HIS A 100 19.12 8.77 1.09
N THR A 101 17.98 8.91 1.76
CA THR A 101 17.46 10.19 2.29
C THR A 101 18.26 10.61 3.52
N THR A 102 18.43 9.70 4.47
CA THR A 102 19.16 9.95 5.71
C THR A 102 20.65 9.66 5.60
N LYS A 103 21.12 9.05 4.49
CA LYS A 103 22.48 8.57 4.23
C LYS A 103 23.02 7.63 5.31
N ARG A 104 22.14 6.87 5.96
CA ARG A 104 22.44 5.91 7.04
C ARG A 104 21.80 4.57 6.78
N SER A 105 22.33 3.53 7.42
CA SER A 105 21.71 2.21 7.42
C SER A 105 20.76 2.10 8.60
N HIS A 106 19.51 1.75 8.33
CA HIS A 106 18.48 1.54 9.32
C HIS A 106 18.07 0.06 9.37
N LEU A 107 17.75 -0.40 10.57
CA LEU A 107 17.21 -1.74 10.79
C LEU A 107 15.72 -1.76 10.35
N GLY A 108 15.32 -2.78 9.59
CA GLY A 108 13.95 -2.89 9.13
C GLY A 108 13.75 -3.89 8.01
N TYR A 109 12.70 -3.69 7.26
CA TYR A 109 12.35 -4.47 6.07
C TYR A 109 12.17 -3.54 4.88
N GLN A 110 12.80 -3.90 3.75
CA GLN A 110 12.51 -3.23 2.49
C GLN A 110 11.23 -3.83 1.91
N MET A 111 10.15 -3.07 1.92
CA MET A 111 8.85 -3.47 1.41
C MET A 111 8.69 -2.98 -0.02
N LEU A 112 8.61 -3.91 -0.98
CA LEU A 112 8.25 -3.63 -2.36
C LEU A 112 6.73 -3.70 -2.51
N GLN A 113 6.13 -2.72 -3.18
CA GLN A 113 4.69 -2.56 -3.34
C GLN A 113 4.35 -2.41 -4.81
N VAL A 114 3.21 -2.95 -5.21
CA VAL A 114 2.54 -2.68 -6.48
C VAL A 114 1.11 -2.26 -6.19
N GLY A 115 0.70 -1.14 -6.74
CA GLY A 115 -0.68 -0.67 -6.66
C GLY A 115 -1.22 -0.32 -8.04
N TYR A 116 -2.53 -0.31 -8.16
CA TYR A 116 -3.28 0.07 -9.35
C TYR A 116 -3.84 1.48 -9.20
N HIS A 117 -3.82 2.26 -10.27
CA HIS A 117 -4.40 3.61 -10.31
C HIS A 117 -5.21 3.79 -11.59
N ASN A 118 -6.44 4.22 -11.46
CA ASN A 118 -7.39 4.36 -12.58
C ASN A 118 -7.53 5.80 -13.11
N GLY A 119 -6.59 6.67 -12.79
CA GLY A 119 -6.68 8.09 -13.09
C GLY A 119 -7.23 8.94 -11.93
N MET A 120 -7.97 8.35 -11.00
CA MET A 120 -8.54 9.02 -9.83
C MET A 120 -8.10 8.38 -8.50
N ASP A 121 -8.33 7.10 -8.34
CA ASP A 121 -8.12 6.37 -7.09
C ASP A 121 -6.94 5.41 -7.18
N PHE A 122 -6.29 5.20 -6.03
CA PHE A 122 -5.21 4.24 -5.89
C PHE A 122 -5.67 3.01 -5.08
N TYR A 123 -5.34 1.82 -5.58
CA TYR A 123 -5.67 0.53 -4.97
C TYR A 123 -4.39 -0.27 -4.74
N PRO A 124 -3.93 -0.54 -3.50
CA PRO A 124 -2.79 -1.41 -3.25
C PRO A 124 -3.14 -2.85 -3.64
N VAL A 125 -2.30 -3.47 -4.47
CA VAL A 125 -2.56 -4.82 -5.04
C VAL A 125 -1.66 -5.87 -4.43
N GLU A 126 -0.35 -5.62 -4.45
CA GLU A 126 0.67 -6.60 -4.07
C GLU A 126 1.73 -6.02 -3.15
N VAL A 127 2.27 -6.86 -2.27
CA VAL A 127 3.37 -6.51 -1.39
C VAL A 127 4.32 -7.70 -1.23
N SER A 128 5.62 -7.41 -1.20
CA SER A 128 6.69 -8.37 -0.89
C SER A 128 7.76 -7.73 -0.03
N PHE A 129 8.41 -8.53 0.82
CA PHE A 129 9.45 -8.05 1.72
C PHE A 129 10.80 -8.60 1.30
N HIS A 130 11.77 -7.70 1.15
CA HIS A 130 13.16 -8.05 0.84
C HIS A 130 14.04 -7.95 2.09
N THR A 131 14.90 -8.94 2.28
CA THR A 131 15.96 -8.96 3.30
C THR A 131 17.33 -8.84 2.66
N SER A 132 18.23 -8.09 3.31
CA SER A 132 19.61 -7.99 2.87
C SER A 132 20.47 -9.13 3.46
N LYS A 133 21.72 -9.26 2.97
CA LYS A 133 22.69 -10.20 3.54
C LYS A 133 23.10 -9.82 4.96
N ARG A 134 23.07 -8.53 5.32
CA ARG A 134 23.45 -8.01 6.64
C ARG A 134 22.27 -8.09 7.59
N ARG A 135 22.14 -9.21 8.29
CA ARG A 135 21.06 -9.51 9.21
C ARG A 135 21.58 -9.72 10.63
N PRO A 136 20.96 -9.11 11.66
CA PRO A 136 21.27 -9.43 13.05
C PRO A 136 20.76 -10.81 13.47
N ASN A 137 19.59 -11.23 12.93
CA ASN A 137 19.02 -12.56 13.13
C ASN A 137 18.94 -13.30 11.79
N GLY A 138 19.74 -14.35 11.63
CA GLY A 138 19.84 -15.14 10.40
C GLY A 138 18.92 -16.34 10.30
N ASN A 139 18.24 -16.71 11.39
CA ASN A 139 17.50 -17.97 11.45
C ASN A 139 16.07 -17.78 10.94
N SER A 140 15.76 -18.48 9.85
CA SER A 140 14.37 -18.75 9.51
C SER A 140 13.95 -20.06 10.19
N LYS A 141 12.74 -20.09 10.74
CA LYS A 141 12.12 -21.30 11.30
C LYS A 141 12.08 -22.41 10.25
N LYS A 142 12.38 -23.65 10.63
CA LYS A 142 12.13 -24.81 9.76
C LYS A 142 10.61 -24.88 9.48
N MET A 143 10.26 -24.93 8.20
CA MET A 143 8.87 -24.89 7.75
C MET A 143 8.62 -25.93 6.67
N ASP A 144 7.35 -26.32 6.51
CA ASP A 144 6.91 -27.12 5.37
C ASP A 144 7.12 -26.32 4.07
N ARG A 145 7.86 -26.89 3.13
CA ARG A 145 8.16 -26.27 1.82
C ARG A 145 6.91 -25.99 0.97
N ARG A 146 5.79 -26.63 1.29
CA ARG A 146 4.49 -26.43 0.64
C ARG A 146 3.75 -25.21 1.19
N SER A 147 4.09 -24.75 2.41
CA SER A 147 3.41 -23.63 3.07
C SER A 147 3.66 -22.29 2.35
N ASN A 148 2.71 -21.38 2.47
CA ASN A 148 2.88 -20.01 1.98
C ASN A 148 3.96 -19.25 2.76
N GLY A 149 4.14 -19.58 4.04
CA GLY A 149 5.20 -19.04 4.88
C GLY A 149 6.60 -19.34 4.32
N TRP A 150 6.85 -20.60 3.89
CA TRP A 150 8.11 -20.97 3.26
C TRP A 150 8.34 -20.21 1.95
N LYS A 151 7.32 -20.10 1.09
CA LYS A 151 7.40 -19.38 -0.19
C LYS A 151 7.75 -17.91 0.01
N ARG A 152 7.15 -17.23 1.00
CA ARG A 152 7.44 -15.82 1.37
C ARG A 152 8.90 -15.64 1.80
N ARG A 153 9.43 -16.56 2.60
CA ARG A 153 10.83 -16.51 3.06
C ARG A 153 11.81 -16.69 1.91
N ARG A 154 11.52 -17.61 1.01
CA ARG A 154 12.31 -17.81 -0.20
C ARG A 154 12.31 -16.52 -1.05
N GLU A 155 11.14 -15.94 -1.30
CA GLU A 155 10.99 -14.70 -2.05
C GLU A 155 11.78 -13.55 -1.39
N ALA A 156 11.82 -13.46 -0.05
CA ALA A 156 12.52 -12.40 0.66
C ALA A 156 14.02 -12.32 0.37
N PHE A 157 14.65 -13.40 -0.09
CA PHE A 157 16.06 -13.44 -0.49
C PHE A 157 16.29 -13.11 -1.97
N GLU A 158 15.24 -12.94 -2.75
CA GLU A 158 15.37 -12.61 -4.17
C GLU A 158 15.78 -11.14 -4.35
N LYS A 159 16.34 -10.85 -5.54
CA LYS A 159 16.59 -9.45 -5.93
C LYS A 159 15.26 -8.72 -6.08
N LYS A 160 15.17 -7.47 -5.63
CA LYS A 160 13.95 -6.65 -5.76
C LYS A 160 13.43 -6.56 -7.20
N THR A 161 14.33 -6.55 -8.18
CA THR A 161 13.95 -6.57 -9.60
C THR A 161 13.21 -7.84 -10.00
N ASN A 162 13.65 -9.02 -9.53
CA ASN A 162 12.96 -10.29 -9.79
C ASN A 162 11.62 -10.35 -9.04
N MET A 163 11.60 -9.85 -7.79
CA MET A 163 10.36 -9.74 -7.01
C MET A 163 9.32 -8.91 -7.76
N LEU A 164 9.73 -7.74 -8.33
CA LEU A 164 8.84 -6.90 -9.14
C LEU A 164 8.24 -7.69 -10.31
N ILE A 165 9.05 -8.40 -11.07
CA ILE A 165 8.56 -9.21 -12.21
C ILE A 165 7.57 -10.28 -11.75
N HIS A 166 7.85 -10.96 -10.62
CA HIS A 166 6.92 -11.95 -10.06
C HIS A 166 5.60 -11.32 -9.60
N MET A 167 5.64 -10.12 -9.00
CA MET A 167 4.44 -9.39 -8.58
C MET A 167 3.60 -8.99 -9.81
N LEU A 168 4.22 -8.43 -10.84
CA LEU A 168 3.53 -8.05 -12.08
C LEU A 168 2.91 -9.25 -12.81
N LYS A 169 3.60 -10.40 -12.86
CA LYS A 169 3.04 -11.65 -13.40
C LYS A 169 1.78 -12.08 -12.63
N ARG A 170 1.77 -11.92 -11.29
CA ARG A 170 0.57 -12.24 -10.49
C ARG A 170 -0.56 -11.25 -10.75
N CYS A 171 -0.27 -9.95 -10.92
CA CYS A 171 -1.27 -8.97 -11.31
C CYS A 171 -1.92 -9.34 -12.66
N TRP A 172 -1.09 -9.69 -13.65
CA TRP A 172 -1.57 -10.15 -14.96
C TRP A 172 -2.48 -11.39 -14.87
N GLN A 173 -2.08 -12.39 -14.07
CA GLN A 173 -2.84 -13.63 -13.85
C GLN A 173 -4.16 -13.42 -13.09
N THR A 174 -4.40 -12.26 -12.51
CA THR A 174 -5.62 -11.90 -11.77
C THR A 174 -6.45 -10.84 -12.48
N ASP A 175 -6.24 -10.70 -13.78
CA ASP A 175 -6.99 -9.79 -14.67
C ASP A 175 -6.97 -8.33 -14.20
N ILE A 176 -5.87 -7.90 -13.54
CA ILE A 176 -5.66 -6.49 -13.23
C ILE A 176 -5.05 -5.84 -14.47
N ASP A 177 -5.94 -5.32 -15.29
CA ASP A 177 -5.62 -4.72 -16.57
C ASP A 177 -5.08 -3.31 -16.40
N ALA A 178 -3.94 -3.00 -17.04
CA ALA A 178 -3.31 -1.68 -17.01
C ALA A 178 -2.48 -1.45 -18.28
N ARG A 179 -2.52 -0.22 -18.78
CA ARG A 179 -1.73 0.16 -19.96
C ARG A 179 -0.24 0.20 -19.68
N PHE A 180 0.15 0.83 -18.55
CA PHE A 180 1.56 1.02 -18.19
C PHE A 180 1.86 0.58 -16.77
N VAL A 181 3.11 0.17 -16.56
CA VAL A 181 3.74 0.09 -15.22
C VAL A 181 4.63 1.31 -15.02
N LEU A 182 4.41 2.04 -13.93
CA LEU A 182 5.16 3.23 -13.54
C LEU A 182 6.11 2.88 -12.39
N PHE A 183 7.37 3.28 -12.50
CA PHE A 183 8.35 3.13 -11.42
C PHE A 183 9.46 4.18 -11.51
N ASP A 184 10.23 4.29 -10.46
CA ASP A 184 11.34 5.22 -10.41
C ASP A 184 12.58 4.71 -11.17
N SER A 185 13.59 5.55 -11.25
CA SER A 185 14.84 5.25 -11.97
C SER A 185 15.66 4.10 -11.37
N TRP A 186 15.31 3.61 -10.17
CA TRP A 186 16.02 2.51 -9.55
C TRP A 186 15.73 1.18 -10.26
N PHE A 187 14.52 1.00 -10.77
CA PHE A 187 14.10 -0.19 -11.53
C PHE A 187 14.33 -0.08 -13.05
N ALA A 188 14.77 1.08 -13.53
CA ALA A 188 14.90 1.39 -14.95
C ALA A 188 16.14 0.74 -15.61
N TYR A 189 16.14 -0.59 -15.66
CA TYR A 189 17.11 -1.40 -16.41
C TYR A 189 16.45 -1.95 -17.67
N ASN A 190 17.16 -1.91 -18.80
CA ASN A 190 16.65 -2.41 -20.09
C ASN A 190 16.12 -3.85 -20.01
N THR A 191 16.79 -4.71 -19.23
CA THR A 191 16.38 -6.11 -19.01
C THR A 191 15.07 -6.22 -18.23
N ILE A 192 14.78 -5.31 -17.29
CA ILE A 192 13.54 -5.28 -16.52
C ILE A 192 12.40 -4.76 -17.40
N ILE A 193 12.63 -3.69 -18.15
CA ILE A 193 11.66 -3.14 -19.11
C ILE A 193 11.23 -4.23 -20.09
N ALA A 194 12.19 -4.94 -20.70
CA ALA A 194 11.90 -6.03 -21.64
C ALA A 194 11.04 -7.14 -20.99
N GLN A 195 11.34 -7.55 -19.75
CA GLN A 195 10.56 -8.57 -19.05
C GLN A 195 9.14 -8.09 -18.72
N ILE A 196 8.93 -6.80 -18.44
CA ILE A 196 7.59 -6.23 -18.20
C ILE A 196 6.78 -6.26 -19.49
N LEU A 197 7.40 -5.93 -20.61
CA LEU A 197 6.78 -6.02 -21.93
C LEU A 197 6.42 -7.46 -22.32
N ASP A 198 7.31 -8.42 -22.00
CA ASP A 198 7.04 -9.85 -22.18
C ASP A 198 5.82 -10.35 -21.36
N ILE A 199 5.44 -9.65 -20.27
CA ILE A 199 4.22 -9.94 -19.50
C ILE A 199 2.98 -9.39 -20.21
N GLY A 200 3.11 -8.31 -20.98
CA GLY A 200 2.01 -7.62 -21.67
C GLY A 200 1.72 -6.19 -21.19
N TYR A 201 2.48 -5.66 -20.24
CA TYR A 201 2.34 -4.27 -19.79
C TYR A 201 3.31 -3.35 -20.54
N GLY A 202 2.85 -2.14 -20.90
CA GLY A 202 3.74 -1.05 -21.26
C GLY A 202 4.52 -0.51 -20.05
N VAL A 203 5.51 0.32 -20.28
CA VAL A 203 6.33 0.94 -19.22
C VAL A 203 6.47 2.42 -19.44
N ILE A 204 6.27 3.21 -18.37
CA ILE A 204 6.75 4.59 -18.28
C ILE A 204 7.61 4.72 -17.02
N CYS A 205 8.86 5.15 -17.20
CA CYS A 205 9.76 5.32 -16.05
C CYS A 205 10.69 6.50 -16.26
N ARG A 206 11.19 7.03 -15.13
CA ARG A 206 12.28 8.00 -15.15
C ARG A 206 13.61 7.27 -15.35
N LEU A 207 14.45 7.78 -16.26
CA LEU A 207 15.78 7.26 -16.48
C LEU A 207 16.81 7.98 -15.59
N LYS A 208 17.85 7.25 -15.20
CA LYS A 208 19.04 7.79 -14.52
C LYS A 208 20.26 7.68 -15.42
N ARG A 209 21.23 8.55 -15.23
CA ARG A 209 22.53 8.42 -15.86
C ARG A 209 23.19 7.13 -15.34
N SER A 210 23.37 6.17 -16.24
CA SER A 210 23.90 4.84 -15.96
C SER A 210 24.77 4.34 -17.11
N ARG A 211 25.22 3.10 -17.05
CA ARG A 211 25.94 2.43 -18.14
C ARG A 211 25.02 1.78 -19.17
N GLU A 212 23.69 1.88 -18.98
CA GLU A 212 22.71 1.39 -19.95
C GLU A 212 22.90 2.08 -21.30
N ARG A 213 22.78 1.33 -22.38
CA ARG A 213 22.96 1.80 -23.75
C ARG A 213 21.69 1.63 -24.55
N TYR A 214 21.49 2.53 -25.48
CA TYR A 214 20.34 2.62 -26.37
C TYR A 214 20.86 2.73 -27.81
N LEU A 215 20.25 2.01 -28.74
CA LEU A 215 20.58 2.12 -30.13
C LEU A 215 19.87 3.34 -30.75
N TYR A 216 20.65 4.30 -31.20
CA TYR A 216 20.16 5.52 -31.82
C TYR A 216 20.96 5.82 -33.09
N LYS A 217 20.28 5.91 -34.25
CA LYS A 217 20.90 6.16 -35.56
C LYS A 217 22.10 5.24 -35.79
N GLY A 218 21.95 3.92 -35.51
CA GLY A 218 22.98 2.90 -35.71
C GLY A 218 24.12 2.88 -34.69
N ARG A 219 24.08 3.74 -33.65
CA ARG A 219 25.13 3.85 -32.59
C ARG A 219 24.60 3.49 -31.23
N GLN A 220 25.41 2.78 -30.44
CA GLN A 220 25.12 2.42 -29.06
C GLN A 220 25.55 3.57 -28.13
N LEU A 221 24.58 4.36 -27.64
CA LEU A 221 24.81 5.57 -26.85
C LEU A 221 24.25 5.43 -25.43
N THR A 222 24.95 5.98 -24.45
CA THR A 222 24.42 6.17 -23.11
C THR A 222 23.43 7.33 -23.06
N LEU A 223 22.63 7.42 -21.99
CA LEU A 223 21.66 8.51 -21.83
C LEU A 223 22.31 9.91 -21.88
N SER A 224 23.52 10.05 -21.33
CA SER A 224 24.27 11.32 -21.40
C SER A 224 24.73 11.66 -22.81
N GLN A 225 25.17 10.66 -23.58
CA GLN A 225 25.55 10.86 -24.98
C GLN A 225 24.33 11.23 -25.84
N LEU A 226 23.20 10.54 -25.65
CA LEU A 226 21.94 10.89 -26.31
C LEU A 226 21.55 12.33 -26.03
N TRP A 227 21.61 12.77 -24.75
CA TRP A 227 21.32 14.15 -24.38
C TRP A 227 22.22 15.14 -25.16
N HIS A 228 23.49 14.90 -25.28
CA HIS A 228 24.40 15.77 -26.03
C HIS A 228 24.09 15.83 -27.54
N GLU A 229 23.64 14.73 -28.11
CA GLU A 229 23.22 14.67 -29.52
C GLU A 229 21.97 15.53 -29.79
N VAL A 230 20.95 15.45 -28.92
CA VAL A 230 19.64 16.09 -29.16
C VAL A 230 19.50 17.48 -28.56
N ALA A 231 20.25 17.79 -27.48
CA ALA A 231 20.10 19.06 -26.75
C ALA A 231 20.43 20.30 -27.58
N ARG A 232 21.20 20.14 -28.66
CA ARG A 232 21.64 21.28 -29.49
C ARG A 232 20.60 21.73 -30.49
N HIS A 233 19.72 20.84 -30.96
CA HIS A 233 18.93 21.11 -32.18
C HIS A 233 17.42 20.86 -32.08
N GLU A 234 16.93 20.14 -31.07
CA GLU A 234 15.57 19.58 -31.12
C GLU A 234 14.66 19.96 -29.94
N LEU A 235 15.10 20.84 -29.04
CA LEU A 235 14.29 21.21 -27.87
C LEU A 235 13.18 22.20 -28.23
N ARG A 236 11.92 21.78 -28.12
CA ARG A 236 10.73 22.61 -28.32
C ARG A 236 10.21 23.10 -26.97
N CYS A 237 9.60 24.31 -26.95
CA CYS A 237 8.90 24.80 -25.79
C CYS A 237 7.60 24.01 -25.60
N ILE A 238 7.32 23.59 -24.36
CA ILE A 238 6.03 23.02 -23.96
C ILE A 238 5.39 24.08 -23.05
N ASP A 239 4.49 24.86 -23.61
CA ASP A 239 3.93 26.05 -22.93
C ASP A 239 3.15 25.69 -21.69
N SER A 240 2.42 24.55 -21.67
CA SER A 240 1.68 24.06 -20.51
C SER A 240 2.55 23.80 -19.27
N TRP A 241 3.86 23.56 -19.46
CA TRP A 241 4.81 23.28 -18.37
C TRP A 241 5.92 24.29 -18.22
N GLN A 242 6.00 25.28 -19.11
CA GLN A 242 7.09 26.27 -19.19
C GLN A 242 8.49 25.61 -19.21
N VAL A 243 8.63 24.47 -19.90
CA VAL A 243 9.88 23.72 -20.03
C VAL A 243 10.19 23.49 -21.51
N ARG A 244 11.44 23.12 -21.78
CA ARG A 244 11.83 22.65 -23.12
C ARG A 244 11.95 21.14 -23.10
N ALA A 245 11.37 20.47 -24.09
CA ALA A 245 11.42 19.01 -24.21
C ALA A 245 11.67 18.58 -25.64
N THR A 246 12.17 17.37 -25.79
CA THR A 246 12.29 16.65 -27.06
C THR A 246 12.03 15.19 -26.87
N LYS A 247 11.46 14.56 -27.87
CA LYS A 247 11.21 13.10 -27.95
C LYS A 247 12.11 12.51 -29.02
N ILE A 248 12.79 11.44 -28.70
CA ILE A 248 13.53 10.61 -29.67
C ILE A 248 13.07 9.17 -29.56
N THR A 249 13.09 8.45 -30.65
CA THR A 249 12.91 6.99 -30.68
C THR A 249 14.28 6.33 -30.67
N VAL A 250 14.44 5.34 -29.79
CA VAL A 250 15.64 4.52 -29.67
C VAL A 250 15.25 3.06 -29.56
N SER A 251 16.13 2.15 -29.94
CA SER A 251 15.86 0.72 -29.77
C SER A 251 16.57 0.19 -28.52
N LEU A 252 15.83 -0.59 -27.73
CA LEU A 252 16.37 -1.40 -26.63
C LEU A 252 17.07 -2.66 -27.16
N PRO A 253 17.89 -3.34 -26.36
CA PRO A 253 18.33 -4.68 -26.66
C PRO A 253 17.09 -5.57 -26.96
N ARG A 254 17.12 -6.36 -28.05
CA ARG A 254 16.03 -7.13 -28.65
C ARG A 254 15.17 -6.35 -29.66
N SER A 255 15.70 -5.24 -30.18
CA SER A 255 15.10 -4.48 -31.31
C SER A 255 13.72 -3.89 -31.03
N GLN A 256 13.43 -3.58 -29.77
CA GLN A 256 12.19 -2.94 -29.38
C GLN A 256 12.36 -1.42 -29.35
N ASP A 257 11.58 -0.71 -30.14
CA ASP A 257 11.57 0.74 -30.20
C ASP A 257 10.82 1.33 -29.02
N VAL A 258 11.41 2.36 -28.41
CA VAL A 258 10.86 3.09 -27.25
C VAL A 258 11.09 4.58 -27.43
N ALA A 259 10.19 5.39 -26.88
CA ALA A 259 10.39 6.83 -26.77
C ALA A 259 11.27 7.18 -25.57
N ILE A 260 12.23 8.07 -25.75
CA ILE A 260 12.88 8.79 -24.65
C ILE A 260 12.53 10.28 -24.78
N VAL A 261 11.90 10.81 -23.76
CA VAL A 261 11.58 12.22 -23.66
C VAL A 261 12.54 12.90 -22.69
N PHE A 262 13.30 13.84 -23.21
CA PHE A 262 14.14 14.74 -22.42
C PHE A 262 13.38 16.01 -22.07
N VAL A 263 13.33 16.35 -20.78
CA VAL A 263 12.71 17.57 -20.27
C VAL A 263 13.75 18.41 -19.59
N ARG A 264 13.87 19.71 -19.96
CA ARG A 264 14.84 20.63 -19.44
C ARG A 264 14.17 21.86 -18.80
N TRP A 265 14.44 22.09 -17.53
CA TRP A 265 13.95 23.27 -16.79
C TRP A 265 14.93 24.44 -16.80
N SER A 266 16.23 24.12 -16.81
CA SER A 266 17.27 25.13 -16.83
C SER A 266 18.45 24.70 -17.69
N LYS A 267 19.43 25.59 -17.93
CA LYS A 267 20.62 25.24 -18.71
C LYS A 267 21.37 24.01 -18.21
N LYS A 268 21.34 23.74 -16.87
CA LYS A 268 22.09 22.66 -16.22
C LYS A 268 21.22 21.48 -15.77
N GLN A 269 19.91 21.61 -15.76
CA GLN A 269 18.99 20.60 -15.20
C GLN A 269 18.09 20.00 -16.26
N TRP A 270 18.19 18.70 -16.46
CA TRP A 270 17.31 17.93 -17.32
C TRP A 270 17.00 16.56 -16.69
N ARG A 271 15.89 16.01 -17.10
CA ARG A 271 15.47 14.64 -16.78
C ARG A 271 15.08 13.92 -18.06
N ALA A 272 15.14 12.58 -18.02
CA ALA A 272 14.67 11.78 -19.12
C ALA A 272 13.65 10.78 -18.61
N PHE A 273 12.60 10.58 -19.40
CA PHE A 273 11.56 9.58 -19.21
C PHE A 273 11.59 8.64 -20.41
N LEU A 274 11.38 7.35 -20.14
CA LEU A 274 11.20 6.35 -21.17
C LEU A 274 9.74 5.94 -21.21
N CYS A 275 9.20 5.78 -22.43
CA CYS A 275 7.91 5.16 -22.65
C CYS A 275 8.09 4.07 -23.73
N THR A 276 7.49 2.91 -23.49
CA THR A 276 7.55 1.77 -24.43
C THR A 276 6.57 1.88 -25.60
N GLU A 277 5.75 2.91 -25.64
CA GLU A 277 4.93 3.29 -26.78
C GLU A 277 5.57 4.50 -27.48
N PRO A 278 6.26 4.33 -28.64
CA PRO A 278 6.98 5.44 -29.29
C PRO A 278 6.07 6.57 -29.77
N GLU A 279 4.83 6.25 -30.12
CA GLU A 279 3.87 7.20 -30.69
C GLU A 279 3.21 8.12 -29.65
N ILE A 280 3.37 7.83 -28.34
CA ILE A 280 2.80 8.65 -27.27
C ILE A 280 3.25 10.11 -27.37
N GLU A 281 2.36 11.04 -27.11
CA GLU A 281 2.65 12.47 -27.14
C GLU A 281 3.53 12.91 -25.96
N ILE A 282 4.38 13.92 -26.20
CA ILE A 282 5.34 14.39 -25.17
C ILE A 282 4.65 14.78 -23.85
N PRO A 283 3.51 15.51 -23.83
CA PRO A 283 2.83 15.92 -22.61
C PRO A 283 2.27 14.74 -21.82
N GLU A 284 1.82 13.70 -22.48
CA GLU A 284 1.20 12.54 -21.82
C GLU A 284 2.16 11.78 -20.91
N ILE A 285 3.45 11.68 -21.26
CA ILE A 285 4.41 10.89 -20.50
C ILE A 285 4.60 11.39 -19.07
N PRO A 286 4.88 12.68 -18.82
CA PRO A 286 4.94 13.21 -17.46
C PRO A 286 3.58 13.19 -16.74
N ASP A 287 2.46 13.36 -17.47
CA ASP A 287 1.12 13.25 -16.88
C ASP A 287 0.89 11.83 -16.32
N TYR A 288 1.19 10.80 -17.09
CA TYR A 288 1.19 9.43 -16.57
C TYR A 288 2.16 9.26 -15.41
N TYR A 289 3.40 9.73 -15.56
CA TYR A 289 4.42 9.55 -14.53
C TYR A 289 4.08 10.26 -13.22
N SER A 290 3.34 11.36 -13.26
CA SER A 290 2.89 12.09 -12.08
C SER A 290 2.01 11.22 -11.16
N ARG A 291 1.22 10.31 -11.73
CA ARG A 291 0.36 9.36 -10.99
C ARG A 291 1.17 8.44 -10.07
N ARG A 292 2.47 8.24 -10.35
CA ARG A 292 3.37 7.48 -9.47
C ARG A 292 3.38 8.02 -8.04
N TRP A 293 3.13 9.32 -7.85
CA TRP A 293 3.06 9.93 -6.53
C TRP A 293 1.98 9.32 -5.62
N ALA A 294 0.94 8.73 -6.19
CA ALA A 294 -0.14 8.10 -5.43
C ALA A 294 0.35 6.98 -4.49
N ILE A 295 1.39 6.20 -4.87
CA ILE A 295 1.95 5.16 -4.00
C ILE A 295 2.72 5.74 -2.80
N GLU A 296 3.31 6.92 -2.94
CA GLU A 296 3.98 7.62 -1.84
C GLU A 296 2.95 8.16 -0.84
N VAL A 297 1.84 8.73 -1.35
CA VAL A 297 0.69 9.17 -0.53
C VAL A 297 0.10 7.99 0.22
N TYR A 298 -0.17 6.87 -0.48
CA TYR A 298 -0.64 5.63 0.13
C TYR A 298 0.30 5.15 1.25
N SER A 299 1.60 5.07 0.99
CA SER A 299 2.59 4.62 1.97
C SER A 299 2.63 5.53 3.20
N ARG A 300 2.54 6.84 3.02
CA ARG A 300 2.46 7.83 4.11
C ARG A 300 1.20 7.62 4.95
N ASP A 301 0.04 7.52 4.32
CA ASP A 301 -1.24 7.37 5.02
C ASP A 301 -1.31 6.05 5.78
N CYS A 302 -0.77 4.96 5.21
CA CYS A 302 -0.64 3.67 5.89
C CYS A 302 0.26 3.75 7.13
N LYS A 303 1.38 4.46 7.06
CA LYS A 303 2.29 4.65 8.21
C LYS A 303 1.67 5.52 9.29
N GLN A 304 1.08 6.64 8.91
CA GLN A 304 0.57 7.64 9.85
C GLN A 304 -0.78 7.27 10.46
N LEU A 305 -1.72 6.74 9.68
CA LEU A 305 -3.10 6.51 10.09
C LEU A 305 -3.41 5.03 10.34
N LEU A 306 -2.98 4.14 9.45
CA LEU A 306 -3.45 2.77 9.42
C LEU A 306 -2.56 1.78 10.16
N GLY A 307 -1.48 2.27 10.79
CA GLY A 307 -0.62 1.48 11.68
C GLY A 307 0.33 0.51 10.97
N LEU A 308 0.80 0.82 9.75
CA LEU A 308 1.68 -0.05 8.98
C LEU A 308 2.96 -0.44 9.75
N GLU A 309 3.54 0.48 10.52
CA GLU A 309 4.75 0.23 11.31
C GLU A 309 4.48 -0.31 12.72
N LYS A 310 3.21 -0.42 13.13
CA LYS A 310 2.79 -0.84 14.48
C LYS A 310 2.70 -2.37 14.66
N CYS A 311 3.14 -3.17 13.70
CA CYS A 311 3.21 -4.62 13.84
C CYS A 311 4.17 -5.02 14.96
N GLN A 312 3.66 -5.72 15.97
CA GLN A 312 4.43 -6.25 17.10
C GLN A 312 4.78 -7.73 16.94
N GLY A 313 4.34 -8.37 15.85
CA GLY A 313 4.69 -9.74 15.52
C GLY A 313 6.17 -9.88 15.15
N GLN A 314 6.83 -10.94 15.64
CA GLN A 314 8.25 -11.18 15.40
C GLN A 314 8.54 -12.01 14.14
N THR A 315 7.54 -12.67 13.58
CA THR A 315 7.71 -13.53 12.39
C THR A 315 7.43 -12.76 11.10
N LEU A 316 8.00 -13.23 9.99
CA LEU A 316 7.69 -12.71 8.67
C LEU A 316 6.21 -12.92 8.31
N ASP A 317 5.59 -14.02 8.76
CA ASP A 317 4.17 -14.27 8.51
C ASP A 317 3.28 -13.24 9.18
N ALA A 318 3.57 -12.87 10.44
CA ALA A 318 2.84 -11.81 11.14
C ALA A 318 3.01 -10.44 10.45
N LEU A 319 4.21 -10.14 9.94
CA LEU A 319 4.45 -8.90 9.21
C LEU A 319 3.64 -8.84 7.90
N VAL A 320 3.63 -9.94 7.13
CA VAL A 320 2.84 -10.04 5.89
C VAL A 320 1.35 -9.94 6.19
N ALA A 321 0.87 -10.66 7.21
CA ALA A 321 -0.52 -10.60 7.66
C ALA A 321 -0.93 -9.18 8.04
N TRP A 322 -0.14 -8.53 8.88
CA TRP A 322 -0.39 -7.17 9.33
C TRP A 322 -0.44 -6.18 8.16
N THR A 323 0.54 -6.24 7.27
CA THR A 323 0.58 -5.37 6.09
C THR A 323 -0.62 -5.60 5.17
N SER A 324 -1.02 -6.85 4.96
CA SER A 324 -2.23 -7.16 4.18
C SER A 324 -3.50 -6.60 4.83
N ILE A 325 -3.59 -6.64 6.16
CA ILE A 325 -4.71 -6.02 6.90
C ILE A 325 -4.69 -4.49 6.73
N VAL A 326 -3.52 -3.86 6.77
CA VAL A 326 -3.38 -2.43 6.48
C VAL A 326 -3.83 -2.08 5.06
N MET A 327 -3.47 -2.91 4.07
CA MET A 327 -3.97 -2.75 2.70
C MET A 327 -5.51 -2.84 2.65
N ILE A 328 -6.11 -3.78 3.36
CA ILE A 328 -7.58 -3.94 3.45
C ILE A 328 -8.22 -2.71 4.10
N ARG A 329 -7.64 -2.17 5.18
CA ARG A 329 -8.11 -0.92 5.81
C ARG A 329 -8.14 0.24 4.80
N TYR A 330 -7.05 0.40 4.07
CA TYR A 330 -6.95 1.43 3.03
C TYR A 330 -8.02 1.24 1.95
N LEU A 331 -8.19 0.03 1.45
CA LEU A 331 -9.21 -0.31 0.45
C LEU A 331 -10.64 -0.01 0.94
N ILE A 332 -10.94 -0.28 2.20
CA ILE A 332 -12.24 0.06 2.81
C ILE A 332 -12.46 1.58 2.79
N LEU A 333 -11.46 2.38 3.17
CA LEU A 333 -11.58 3.84 3.15
C LEU A 333 -11.76 4.38 1.73
N VAL A 334 -10.99 3.88 0.76
CA VAL A 334 -11.17 4.24 -0.67
C VAL A 334 -12.57 3.87 -1.14
N HIS A 335 -13.07 2.68 -0.78
CA HIS A 335 -14.43 2.26 -1.11
C HIS A 335 -15.49 3.21 -0.55
N ILE A 336 -15.36 3.65 0.69
CA ILE A 336 -16.29 4.58 1.33
C ILE A 336 -16.27 5.93 0.61
N LEU A 337 -15.08 6.47 0.29
CA LEU A 337 -14.96 7.74 -0.44
C LEU A 337 -15.58 7.64 -1.83
N ALA A 338 -15.26 6.59 -2.59
CA ALA A 338 -15.81 6.36 -3.91
C ALA A 338 -17.35 6.24 -3.89
N LYS A 339 -17.89 5.47 -2.95
CA LYS A 339 -19.35 5.29 -2.80
C LYS A 339 -20.07 6.58 -2.40
N ARG A 340 -19.43 7.42 -1.59
CA ARG A 340 -19.97 8.72 -1.16
C ARG A 340 -19.68 9.84 -2.18
N GLN A 341 -18.97 9.55 -3.26
CA GLN A 341 -18.49 10.53 -4.26
C GLN A 341 -17.68 11.69 -3.65
N ILE A 342 -16.99 11.42 -2.54
CA ILE A 342 -16.13 12.39 -1.86
C ILE A 342 -14.73 12.32 -2.47
N ARG A 343 -14.23 13.46 -2.94
CA ARG A 343 -12.83 13.60 -3.38
C ARG A 343 -12.02 14.26 -2.26
N GLY A 344 -10.92 13.64 -1.89
CA GLY A 344 -10.05 14.23 -0.87
C GLY A 344 -9.10 13.22 -0.20
N PRO A 345 -8.27 13.70 0.73
CA PRO A 345 -7.36 12.86 1.48
C PRO A 345 -8.11 11.92 2.44
N LEU A 346 -7.54 10.75 2.71
CA LEU A 346 -8.13 9.75 3.63
C LEU A 346 -8.15 10.19 5.09
N GLY A 347 -7.27 11.12 5.48
CA GLY A 347 -7.09 11.53 6.88
C GLY A 347 -8.35 12.04 7.57
N PRO A 348 -9.11 12.98 6.98
CA PRO A 348 -10.39 13.43 7.55
C PRO A 348 -11.37 12.28 7.75
N LEU A 349 -11.64 11.49 6.72
CA LEU A 349 -12.55 10.35 6.82
C LEU A 349 -12.13 9.37 7.92
N PHE A 350 -10.83 9.06 8.04
CA PHE A 350 -10.32 8.18 9.08
C PHE A 350 -10.60 8.74 10.48
N LYS A 351 -10.39 10.05 10.68
CA LYS A 351 -10.64 10.72 11.97
C LYS A 351 -12.13 10.71 12.33
N ASP A 352 -13.00 10.98 11.37
CA ASP A 352 -14.43 10.99 11.58
C ASP A 352 -14.94 9.59 11.97
N LEU A 353 -14.53 8.55 11.24
CA LEU A 353 -14.88 7.17 11.58
C LEU A 353 -14.32 6.72 12.95
N ALA A 354 -13.10 7.13 13.30
CA ALA A 354 -12.52 6.83 14.61
C ALA A 354 -13.28 7.55 15.73
N TYR A 355 -13.69 8.80 15.51
CA TYR A 355 -14.46 9.58 16.46
C TYR A 355 -15.86 9.01 16.66
N GLU A 356 -16.60 8.73 15.60
CA GLU A 356 -17.92 8.10 15.65
C GLU A 356 -17.86 6.76 16.39
N HIS A 357 -16.87 5.92 16.10
CA HIS A 357 -16.71 4.63 16.78
C HIS A 357 -16.45 4.79 18.28
N LEU A 358 -15.61 5.75 18.68
CA LEU A 358 -15.33 6.02 20.09
C LEU A 358 -16.56 6.55 20.82
N GLN A 359 -17.38 7.38 20.20
CA GLN A 359 -18.62 7.87 20.79
C GLN A 359 -19.63 6.73 21.00
N ILE A 360 -19.86 5.88 20.00
CA ILE A 360 -20.77 4.72 20.13
C ILE A 360 -20.30 3.80 21.26
N ALA A 361 -19.00 3.49 21.31
CA ALA A 361 -18.44 2.64 22.36
C ALA A 361 -18.54 3.27 23.76
N PHE A 362 -18.39 4.60 23.87
CA PHE A 362 -18.54 5.35 25.12
C PHE A 362 -20.00 5.32 25.59
N ILE A 363 -20.95 5.66 24.75
CA ILE A 363 -22.38 5.66 25.07
C ILE A 363 -22.81 4.28 25.55
N LYS A 364 -22.48 3.23 24.81
CA LYS A 364 -22.81 1.85 25.20
C LYS A 364 -22.24 1.48 26.55
N SER A 365 -20.95 1.74 26.80
CA SER A 365 -20.30 1.47 28.09
C SER A 365 -20.88 2.32 29.22
N PHE A 366 -21.29 3.53 28.95
CA PHE A 366 -21.94 4.42 29.91
C PHE A 366 -23.35 3.92 30.29
N CYS A 367 -24.16 3.54 29.28
CA CYS A 367 -25.47 2.96 29.51
C CYS A 367 -25.39 1.66 30.32
N ASP A 368 -24.47 0.75 30.00
CA ASP A 368 -24.26 -0.49 30.77
C ASP A 368 -23.94 -0.21 32.22
N ARG A 369 -23.14 0.83 32.53
CA ARG A 369 -22.81 1.23 33.89
C ARG A 369 -24.01 1.81 34.63
N LEU A 370 -24.79 2.66 33.96
CA LEU A 370 -26.02 3.20 34.52
C LEU A 370 -27.03 2.10 34.81
N LYS A 371 -27.21 1.12 33.90
CA LYS A 371 -28.05 -0.07 34.13
C LYS A 371 -27.58 -0.84 35.37
N ASN A 372 -26.28 -1.10 35.49
CA ASN A 372 -25.73 -1.78 36.66
C ASN A 372 -25.92 -0.99 38.00
N ILE A 373 -25.73 0.33 37.95
CA ILE A 373 -25.97 1.18 39.13
C ILE A 373 -27.46 1.16 39.49
N ALA A 374 -28.36 1.25 38.54
CA ALA A 374 -29.78 1.18 38.76
C ALA A 374 -30.20 -0.16 39.39
N MET A 375 -29.68 -1.28 38.90
CA MET A 375 -29.91 -2.62 39.46
C MET A 375 -29.42 -2.75 40.89
N LEU A 376 -28.22 -2.16 41.23
CA LEU A 376 -27.64 -2.19 42.55
C LEU A 376 -28.34 -1.21 43.52
N SER A 377 -29.01 -0.18 43.01
CA SER A 377 -29.60 0.92 43.77
C SER A 377 -31.14 0.94 43.64
N SER A 378 -31.78 -0.23 43.50
CA SER A 378 -33.24 -0.32 43.37
C SER A 378 -34.01 0.43 44.47
N GLN A 379 -33.37 0.68 45.62
CA GLN A 379 -33.93 1.51 46.73
C GLN A 379 -33.98 3.03 46.40
N LEU A 380 -33.35 3.49 45.34
CA LEU A 380 -33.35 4.89 44.90
C LEU A 380 -34.56 5.26 44.02
N PHE A 381 -35.31 4.27 43.58
CA PHE A 381 -36.50 4.48 42.74
C PHE A 381 -37.76 4.30 43.57
N SER A 382 -38.68 5.20 43.38
CA SER A 382 -39.90 5.27 44.19
C SER A 382 -40.96 4.22 43.80
N SER A 383 -40.80 3.62 42.62
CA SER A 383 -41.68 2.57 42.08
C SER A 383 -40.97 1.72 41.00
N ASP A 384 -41.47 0.51 40.78
CA ASP A 384 -40.99 -0.36 39.68
C ASP A 384 -41.21 0.30 38.32
N THR A 385 -42.27 1.08 38.14
CA THR A 385 -42.54 1.85 36.91
C THR A 385 -41.49 2.90 36.61
N ASP A 386 -40.88 3.51 37.62
CA ASP A 386 -39.78 4.48 37.42
C ASP A 386 -38.50 3.79 36.97
N ILE A 387 -38.25 2.59 37.48
CA ILE A 387 -37.09 1.76 37.06
C ILE A 387 -37.26 1.33 35.60
N ASP A 388 -38.45 0.85 35.21
CA ASP A 388 -38.76 0.42 33.83
C ASP A 388 -38.62 1.58 32.85
N HIS A 389 -39.14 2.75 33.21
CA HIS A 389 -38.99 3.96 32.39
C HIS A 389 -37.52 4.41 32.22
N PHE A 390 -36.73 4.31 33.30
CA PHE A 390 -35.28 4.61 33.24
C PHE A 390 -34.53 3.66 32.33
N PHE A 391 -34.81 2.34 32.37
CA PHE A 391 -34.19 1.38 31.46
C PHE A 391 -34.65 1.60 30.02
N TYR A 392 -35.91 1.92 29.79
CA TYR A 392 -36.42 2.29 28.49
C TYR A 392 -35.69 3.49 27.86
N LEU A 393 -35.43 4.54 28.65
CA LEU A 393 -34.66 5.70 28.20
C LEU A 393 -33.19 5.35 27.88
N LEU A 394 -32.57 4.46 28.66
CA LEU A 394 -31.21 3.99 28.38
C LEU A 394 -31.15 3.17 27.10
N ASP A 395 -32.14 2.34 26.81
CA ASP A 395 -32.24 1.57 25.57
C ASP A 395 -32.45 2.47 24.35
N ILE A 396 -33.24 3.53 24.48
CA ILE A 396 -33.37 4.55 23.42
C ILE A 396 -32.01 5.20 23.17
N LEU A 397 -31.32 5.64 24.19
CA LEU A 397 -30.01 6.32 24.08
C LEU A 397 -28.94 5.41 23.47
N GLU A 398 -28.96 4.12 23.80
CA GLU A 398 -28.04 3.12 23.25
C GLU A 398 -28.28 2.84 21.76
N ASN A 399 -29.55 2.87 21.33
CA ASN A 399 -29.97 2.49 19.98
C ASN A 399 -30.24 3.68 19.04
N THR A 400 -30.20 4.93 19.55
CA THR A 400 -30.42 6.12 18.72
C THR A 400 -29.20 6.45 17.90
N PRO A 401 -29.29 6.61 16.56
CA PRO A 401 -28.18 7.04 15.72
C PRO A 401 -27.68 8.43 16.17
N ILE A 402 -26.37 8.59 16.31
CA ILE A 402 -25.71 9.82 16.80
C ILE A 402 -26.09 11.06 15.98
N ASN A 403 -26.47 10.89 14.71
CA ASN A 403 -26.88 11.99 13.83
C ASN A 403 -28.32 12.49 14.08
N SER A 404 -29.02 11.97 15.06
CA SER A 404 -30.38 12.38 15.43
C SER A 404 -30.47 12.97 16.85
N ILE A 405 -29.34 13.12 17.53
CA ILE A 405 -29.16 13.89 18.76
C ILE A 405 -28.38 15.16 18.44
#